data_c369211021d8336ac750879051cefe15
#
_entry.id   c369211021d8336ac750879051cefe15
#
_cell.length_a   1.000
_cell.length_b   1.000
_cell.length_c   1.000
_cell.angle_alpha   90.00
_cell.angle_beta   90.00
_cell.angle_gamma   90.00
#
_symmetry.space_group_name_H-M   'P 1'
#
loop_
_entity.id
_entity.type
_entity.pdbx_description
1 polymer ?
#
loop_
_entity_poly.entity_id
_entity_poly.type
_entity_poly.pdbx_seq_one_letter_code
_entity_poly.pdbx_strand_id
1 'polypeptide(L)'
;MKRLTSLLLVLLLVVSCGKYKLPHSMDMLSSGCISDTRAGEDDFPALDPEDTAPELFLEYTPEGLAVTRKNAKLNCSIKNSGISCEATLSGNVLTYRAYETNGLQTNCLCLVQWMTSTVPGLQEDTEYTLEYTCGHEYLPIQFRYRKGMSLRFDLKMYEKY
;
A
#
# COMPACT_ATOMS: atom_id res chain seq x y z
N MET A 1 56.06 1.38 -36.94
CA MET A 1 54.62 1.06 -37.05
C MET A 1 54.12 0.66 -35.68
N LYS A 2 53.51 1.55 -34.91
CA LYS A 2 53.00 1.31 -33.56
C LYS A 2 51.53 0.94 -33.68
N ARG A 3 51.20 -0.31 -33.34
CA ARG A 3 49.81 -0.80 -33.28
C ARG A 3 49.16 -0.26 -32.00
N LEU A 4 48.22 0.66 -32.18
CA LEU A 4 47.36 1.18 -31.13
C LEU A 4 46.26 0.11 -30.91
N THR A 5 46.41 -0.71 -29.88
CA THR A 5 45.34 -1.59 -29.42
C THR A 5 44.34 -0.76 -28.66
N SER A 6 43.25 -0.42 -29.34
CA SER A 6 42.09 0.20 -28.73
C SER A 6 41.41 -0.79 -27.77
N LEU A 7 41.65 -0.60 -26.48
CA LEU A 7 40.97 -1.35 -25.42
C LEU A 7 39.55 -0.80 -25.30
N LEU A 8 38.62 -1.43 -26.01
CA LEU A 8 37.18 -1.14 -25.89
C LEU A 8 36.71 -1.65 -24.52
N LEU A 9 36.73 -0.75 -23.54
CA LEU A 9 36.18 -0.98 -22.21
C LEU A 9 34.65 -1.03 -22.36
N VAL A 10 34.11 -2.20 -22.63
CA VAL A 10 32.66 -2.45 -22.55
C VAL A 10 32.31 -2.41 -21.09
N LEU A 11 31.85 -1.22 -20.65
CA LEU A 11 31.22 -1.03 -19.36
C LEU A 11 29.88 -1.77 -19.39
N LEU A 12 29.88 -3.03 -19.03
CA LEU A 12 28.67 -3.80 -18.73
C LEU A 12 28.02 -3.12 -17.51
N LEU A 13 27.14 -2.18 -17.78
CA LEU A 13 26.14 -1.73 -16.81
C LEU A 13 25.28 -2.96 -16.49
N VAL A 14 25.70 -3.72 -15.51
CA VAL A 14 24.84 -4.69 -14.85
C VAL A 14 23.78 -3.87 -14.17
N VAL A 15 22.66 -3.64 -14.86
CA VAL A 15 21.44 -3.16 -14.24
C VAL A 15 21.03 -4.27 -13.29
N SER A 16 21.53 -4.16 -12.06
CA SER A 16 21.09 -5.01 -10.96
C SER A 16 19.59 -4.74 -10.81
N CYS A 17 18.77 -5.64 -11.34
CA CYS A 17 17.34 -5.69 -11.09
C CYS A 17 17.13 -6.16 -9.64
N GLY A 18 17.78 -5.47 -8.69
CA GLY A 18 17.65 -5.71 -7.26
C GLY A 18 16.29 -5.22 -6.81
N LYS A 19 15.56 -6.09 -6.11
CA LYS A 19 14.40 -5.64 -5.33
C LYS A 19 14.94 -4.67 -4.28
N TYR A 20 14.64 -3.39 -4.44
CA TYR A 20 14.94 -2.40 -3.43
C TYR A 20 13.91 -2.56 -2.32
N LYS A 21 14.34 -3.12 -1.19
CA LYS A 21 13.49 -3.24 -0.03
C LYS A 21 13.47 -1.88 0.65
N LEU A 22 12.34 -1.20 0.56
CA LEU A 22 12.07 0.03 1.31
C LEU A 22 12.19 -0.28 2.82
N PRO A 23 12.40 0.73 3.69
CA PRO A 23 12.54 0.52 5.13
C PRO A 23 11.47 -0.42 5.68
N HIS A 24 11.85 -1.39 6.51
CA HIS A 24 11.05 -2.54 6.93
C HIS A 24 9.77 -2.22 7.71
N SER A 25 9.64 -1.02 8.23
CA SER A 25 8.42 -0.54 8.86
C SER A 25 8.24 0.91 8.45
N MET A 26 7.28 1.13 7.59
CA MET A 26 6.77 2.47 7.41
C MET A 26 5.82 2.76 8.56
N ASP A 27 5.95 3.93 9.16
CA ASP A 27 5.00 4.36 10.19
C ASP A 27 3.60 4.40 9.58
N MET A 28 2.70 3.61 10.14
CA MET A 28 1.31 3.64 9.77
C MET A 28 0.51 4.37 10.84
N LEU A 29 -0.15 5.45 10.43
CA LEU A 29 -1.12 6.15 11.24
C LEU A 29 -2.51 5.61 10.93
N SER A 30 -3.34 5.41 11.95
CA SER A 30 -4.71 4.96 11.78
C SER A 30 -5.65 5.52 12.84
N SER A 31 -6.94 5.53 12.54
CA SER A 31 -7.99 5.84 13.52
C SER A 31 -8.11 4.80 14.64
N GLY A 32 -7.47 3.65 14.44
CA GLY A 32 -7.77 2.46 15.25
C GLY A 32 -9.15 1.88 14.92
N CYS A 33 -9.59 0.91 15.74
CA CYS A 33 -10.91 0.30 15.63
C CYS A 33 -11.98 1.25 16.15
N ILE A 34 -12.88 1.71 15.30
CA ILE A 34 -13.97 2.63 15.69
C ILE A 34 -15.28 1.88 15.95
N SER A 35 -15.49 0.76 15.29
CA SER A 35 -16.67 -0.10 15.46
C SER A 35 -16.29 -1.53 15.14
N ASP A 36 -16.95 -2.50 15.77
CA ASP A 36 -16.75 -3.92 15.53
C ASP A 36 -18.08 -4.66 15.37
N THR A 37 -18.03 -5.76 14.62
CA THR A 37 -19.14 -6.68 14.40
C THR A 37 -18.63 -8.11 14.47
N ARG A 38 -19.52 -9.07 14.78
CA ARG A 38 -19.17 -10.49 14.75
C ARG A 38 -18.95 -10.95 13.32
N ALA A 39 -18.08 -11.93 13.13
CA ALA A 39 -17.91 -12.54 11.83
C ALA A 39 -19.25 -13.14 11.34
N GLY A 40 -19.69 -12.73 10.15
CA GLY A 40 -20.97 -13.13 9.56
C GLY A 40 -22.09 -12.08 9.71
N GLU A 41 -21.85 -10.97 10.41
CA GLU A 41 -22.70 -9.79 10.38
C GLU A 41 -22.07 -8.79 9.42
N ASP A 42 -22.76 -8.48 8.31
CA ASP A 42 -22.22 -7.61 7.27
C ASP A 42 -22.41 -6.11 7.60
N ASP A 43 -23.27 -5.79 8.57
CA ASP A 43 -23.62 -4.41 8.91
C ASP A 43 -22.93 -3.95 10.20
N PHE A 44 -22.21 -2.84 10.12
CA PHE A 44 -21.72 -2.12 11.29
C PHE A 44 -22.86 -1.29 11.88
N PRO A 45 -23.28 -1.55 13.14
CA PRO A 45 -24.39 -0.84 13.73
C PRO A 45 -24.12 0.67 13.80
N ALA A 46 -25.14 1.45 13.47
CA ALA A 46 -25.18 2.92 13.58
C ALA A 46 -24.21 3.72 12.66
N LEU A 47 -23.68 3.13 11.60
CA LEU A 47 -22.91 3.87 10.60
C LEU A 47 -23.71 4.04 9.31
N ASP A 48 -23.66 5.23 8.71
CA ASP A 48 -24.24 5.47 7.39
C ASP A 48 -23.50 4.61 6.35
N PRO A 49 -24.20 3.90 5.45
CA PRO A 49 -23.57 3.11 4.38
C PRO A 49 -22.63 3.92 3.50
N GLU A 50 -22.86 5.22 3.30
CA GLU A 50 -21.95 6.09 2.57
C GLU A 50 -20.66 6.36 3.36
N ASP A 51 -20.75 6.46 4.69
CA ASP A 51 -19.59 6.65 5.57
C ASP A 51 -18.74 5.40 5.72
N THR A 52 -19.26 4.23 5.34
CA THR A 52 -18.53 2.94 5.39
C THR A 52 -17.98 2.49 4.04
N ALA A 53 -18.16 3.28 2.98
CA ALA A 53 -17.65 2.93 1.65
C ALA A 53 -16.13 2.73 1.67
N PRO A 54 -15.62 1.57 1.22
CA PRO A 54 -14.19 1.29 1.19
C PRO A 54 -13.51 2.06 0.07
N GLU A 55 -12.45 2.83 0.38
CA GLU A 55 -11.76 3.69 -0.58
C GLU A 55 -10.25 3.62 -0.41
N LEU A 56 -9.52 3.75 -1.51
CA LEU A 56 -8.08 3.91 -1.53
C LEU A 56 -7.70 5.23 -2.20
N PHE A 57 -6.84 5.99 -1.55
CA PHE A 57 -6.28 7.23 -2.07
C PHE A 57 -4.78 7.08 -2.27
N LEU A 58 -4.30 7.58 -3.40
CA LEU A 58 -2.88 7.71 -3.72
C LEU A 58 -2.57 9.18 -3.97
N GLU A 59 -1.73 9.77 -3.14
CA GLU A 59 -1.45 11.20 -3.22
C GLU A 59 0.06 11.46 -3.23
N TYR A 60 0.47 12.45 -4.02
CA TYR A 60 1.83 12.95 -3.98
C TYR A 60 2.06 13.75 -2.68
N THR A 61 3.14 13.44 -1.99
CA THR A 61 3.70 14.30 -0.93
C THR A 61 5.18 14.55 -1.20
N PRO A 62 5.78 15.61 -0.62
CA PRO A 62 7.22 15.85 -0.75
C PRO A 62 8.08 14.70 -0.23
N GLU A 63 7.56 13.91 0.72
CA GLU A 63 8.25 12.77 1.35
C GLU A 63 8.09 11.48 0.55
N GLY A 64 7.09 11.40 -0.38
CA GLY A 64 6.81 10.21 -1.17
C GLY A 64 5.33 10.04 -1.52
N LEU A 65 4.94 8.83 -1.86
CA LEU A 65 3.55 8.47 -2.15
C LEU A 65 2.78 8.21 -0.85
N ALA A 66 1.83 9.07 -0.52
CA ALA A 66 0.87 8.78 0.54
C ALA A 66 -0.15 7.74 0.03
N VAL A 67 -0.28 6.65 0.79
CA VAL A 67 -1.26 5.59 0.55
C VAL A 67 -2.24 5.61 1.71
N THR A 68 -3.48 6.05 1.45
CA THR A 68 -4.52 6.16 2.47
C THR A 68 -5.68 5.22 2.13
N ARG A 69 -5.99 4.29 3.03
CA ARG A 69 -7.14 3.40 2.96
C ARG A 69 -8.21 3.91 3.92
N LYS A 70 -9.42 4.11 3.43
CA LYS A 70 -10.59 4.42 4.26
C LYS A 70 -11.50 3.20 4.39
N ASN A 71 -12.10 3.09 5.56
CA ASN A 71 -13.13 2.10 5.87
C ASN A 71 -12.67 0.66 5.61
N ALA A 72 -11.47 0.33 6.13
CA ALA A 72 -10.95 -1.03 6.06
C ALA A 72 -11.62 -1.92 7.10
N LYS A 73 -12.10 -3.09 6.66
CA LYS A 73 -12.59 -4.14 7.55
C LYS A 73 -11.42 -5.08 7.89
N LEU A 74 -10.93 -5.00 9.10
CA LEU A 74 -9.81 -5.78 9.59
C LEU A 74 -10.25 -6.68 10.75
N ASN A 75 -9.42 -7.65 11.12
CA ASN A 75 -9.71 -8.46 12.28
C ASN A 75 -9.62 -7.64 13.59
N CYS A 76 -10.46 -7.92 14.59
CA CYS A 76 -10.44 -7.19 15.86
C CYS A 76 -9.14 -7.33 16.65
N SER A 77 -8.24 -8.22 16.27
CA SER A 77 -6.91 -8.36 16.86
C SER A 77 -6.12 -7.06 16.83
N ILE A 78 -6.42 -6.17 15.86
CA ILE A 78 -5.77 -4.84 15.74
C ILE A 78 -5.97 -3.96 16.97
N LYS A 79 -6.99 -4.19 17.79
CA LYS A 79 -7.20 -3.46 19.05
C LYS A 79 -6.01 -3.58 20.00
N ASN A 80 -5.31 -4.72 19.95
CA ASN A 80 -4.21 -5.04 20.86
C ASN A 80 -2.84 -5.00 20.17
N SER A 81 -2.79 -5.11 18.85
CA SER A 81 -1.54 -5.28 18.10
C SER A 81 -1.21 -4.15 17.16
N GLY A 82 -2.22 -3.37 16.76
CA GLY A 82 -2.07 -2.33 15.75
C GLY A 82 -2.00 -2.87 14.31
N ILE A 83 -1.80 -1.94 13.40
CA ILE A 83 -1.68 -2.18 11.96
C ILE A 83 -0.27 -1.78 11.53
N SER A 84 0.34 -2.55 10.68
CA SER A 84 1.65 -2.27 10.09
C SER A 84 1.57 -2.28 8.57
N CYS A 85 2.55 -1.69 7.91
CA CYS A 85 2.67 -1.79 6.47
C CYS A 85 4.11 -2.02 6.03
N GLU A 86 4.25 -2.62 4.88
CA GLU A 86 5.53 -2.81 4.20
C GLU A 86 5.38 -2.48 2.72
N ALA A 87 6.45 -1.99 2.11
CA ALA A 87 6.51 -1.80 0.67
C ALA A 87 7.83 -2.29 0.12
N THR A 88 7.80 -2.75 -1.13
CA THR A 88 9.00 -3.11 -1.89
C THR A 88 8.87 -2.56 -3.29
N LEU A 89 9.97 -2.03 -3.83
CA LEU A 89 10.05 -1.54 -5.19
C LEU A 89 10.97 -2.45 -6.01
N SER A 90 10.45 -2.97 -7.12
CA SER A 90 11.22 -3.78 -8.09
C SER A 90 10.99 -3.22 -9.49
N GLY A 91 11.96 -2.50 -10.01
CA GLY A 91 11.76 -1.67 -11.20
C GLY A 91 10.61 -0.69 -10.98
N ASN A 92 9.57 -0.77 -11.79
CA ASN A 92 8.38 0.08 -11.67
C ASN A 92 7.19 -0.61 -10.98
N VAL A 93 7.42 -1.77 -10.36
CA VAL A 93 6.38 -2.46 -9.58
C VAL A 93 6.58 -2.17 -8.10
N LEU A 94 5.62 -1.48 -7.51
CA LEU A 94 5.52 -1.18 -6.09
C LEU A 94 4.55 -2.18 -5.45
N THR A 95 5.06 -3.13 -4.70
CA THR A 95 4.23 -4.00 -3.87
C THR A 95 4.03 -3.35 -2.51
N TYR A 96 2.78 -3.14 -2.11
CA TYR A 96 2.40 -2.54 -0.83
C TYR A 96 1.46 -3.47 -0.09
N ARG A 97 1.75 -3.72 1.17
CA ARG A 97 0.95 -4.59 2.02
C ARG A 97 0.69 -3.93 3.38
N ALA A 98 -0.59 -3.77 3.72
CA ALA A 98 -1.04 -3.43 5.07
C ALA A 98 -1.53 -4.72 5.76
N TYR A 99 -1.14 -4.92 7.02
CA TYR A 99 -1.44 -6.15 7.75
C TYR A 99 -1.50 -5.92 9.27
N GLU A 100 -2.10 -6.86 9.94
CA GLU A 100 -2.20 -6.90 11.40
C GLU A 100 -0.90 -7.44 12.00
N THR A 101 -0.39 -6.77 13.05
CA THR A 101 0.94 -7.04 13.57
C THR A 101 1.08 -8.41 14.25
N ASN A 102 0.04 -8.94 14.86
CA ASN A 102 0.11 -10.17 15.68
C ASN A 102 -0.36 -11.45 15.00
N GLY A 103 -1.01 -11.37 13.85
CA GLY A 103 -1.56 -12.54 13.16
C GLY A 103 -2.59 -13.36 13.94
N LEU A 104 -2.98 -12.92 15.14
CA LEU A 104 -4.03 -13.56 15.94
C LEU A 104 -5.37 -13.22 15.31
N GLN A 105 -6.10 -14.25 14.89
CA GLN A 105 -7.45 -14.07 14.37
C GLN A 105 -8.48 -14.22 15.48
N THR A 106 -9.38 -13.25 15.56
CA THR A 106 -10.56 -13.28 16.40
C THR A 106 -11.81 -13.48 15.54
N ASN A 107 -12.91 -13.90 16.13
CA ASN A 107 -14.16 -14.08 15.40
C ASN A 107 -14.96 -12.76 15.32
N CYS A 108 -14.29 -11.67 15.01
CA CYS A 108 -14.93 -10.38 14.76
C CYS A 108 -14.16 -9.53 13.75
N LEU A 109 -14.88 -8.63 13.09
CA LEU A 109 -14.35 -7.62 12.20
C LEU A 109 -14.41 -6.24 12.86
N CYS A 110 -13.41 -5.45 12.60
CA CYS A 110 -13.25 -4.10 13.10
C CYS A 110 -13.23 -3.13 11.92
N LEU A 111 -14.01 -2.07 11.97
CA LEU A 111 -13.94 -0.98 11.01
C LEU A 111 -12.84 -0.01 11.43
N VAL A 112 -11.87 0.19 10.56
CA VAL A 112 -10.84 1.23 10.64
C VAL A 112 -11.22 2.33 9.67
N GLN A 113 -11.61 3.48 10.19
CA GLN A 113 -12.13 4.58 9.37
C GLN A 113 -11.08 5.11 8.39
N TRP A 114 -9.83 5.19 8.83
CA TRP A 114 -8.70 5.55 7.97
C TRP A 114 -7.40 4.97 8.50
N MET A 115 -6.51 4.65 7.57
CA MET A 115 -5.12 4.33 7.82
C MET A 115 -4.27 4.88 6.68
N THR A 116 -3.12 5.43 6.99
CA THR A 116 -2.24 6.08 6.02
C THR A 116 -0.77 5.81 6.32
N SER A 117 0.01 5.73 5.25
CA SER A 117 1.47 5.65 5.32
C SER A 117 2.08 6.34 4.11
N THR A 118 3.37 6.70 4.18
CA THR A 118 4.10 7.30 3.07
C THR A 118 5.18 6.36 2.57
N VAL A 119 5.17 6.06 1.27
CA VAL A 119 6.16 5.25 0.58
C VAL A 119 7.22 6.18 -0.03
N PRO A 120 8.45 6.21 0.50
CA PRO A 120 9.50 7.08 -0.01
C PRO A 120 10.16 6.50 -1.28
N GLY A 121 10.99 7.30 -1.95
CA GLY A 121 11.93 6.84 -2.96
C GLY A 121 11.36 6.61 -4.35
N LEU A 122 10.13 7.00 -4.62
CA LEU A 122 9.57 6.99 -5.97
C LEU A 122 10.14 8.19 -6.78
N GLN A 123 10.41 7.93 -8.06
CA GLN A 123 10.88 8.97 -8.97
C GLN A 123 9.71 9.70 -9.61
N GLU A 124 9.76 11.05 -9.60
CA GLU A 124 8.74 11.86 -10.25
C GLU A 124 8.67 11.57 -11.75
N ASP A 125 7.51 11.83 -12.34
CA ASP A 125 7.18 11.61 -13.74
C ASP A 125 7.34 10.16 -14.25
N THR A 126 7.37 9.20 -13.32
CA THR A 126 7.51 7.77 -13.62
C THR A 126 6.17 7.04 -13.48
N GLU A 127 5.92 6.11 -14.40
CA GLU A 127 4.77 5.22 -14.31
C GLU A 127 5.10 4.01 -13.44
N TYR A 128 4.20 3.71 -12.50
CA TYR A 128 4.30 2.58 -11.59
C TYR A 128 3.06 1.69 -11.67
N THR A 129 3.26 0.41 -11.37
CA THR A 129 2.19 -0.51 -11.02
C THR A 129 2.23 -0.73 -9.51
N LEU A 130 1.19 -0.32 -8.80
CA LEU A 130 1.00 -0.64 -7.39
C LEU A 130 0.27 -1.97 -7.28
N GLU A 131 0.87 -2.94 -6.61
CA GLU A 131 0.22 -4.15 -6.12
C GLU A 131 -0.17 -3.92 -4.66
N TYR A 132 -1.39 -3.41 -4.46
CA TYR A 132 -1.93 -3.11 -3.13
C TYR A 132 -2.55 -4.34 -2.50
N THR A 133 -2.24 -4.60 -1.24
CA THR A 133 -2.85 -5.66 -0.44
C THR A 133 -3.22 -5.15 0.95
N CYS A 134 -4.44 -5.42 1.39
CA CYS A 134 -4.91 -5.16 2.74
C CYS A 134 -5.86 -6.27 3.18
N GLY A 135 -5.46 -7.06 4.18
CA GLY A 135 -6.20 -8.26 4.55
C GLY A 135 -6.30 -9.24 3.37
N HIS A 136 -7.53 -9.48 2.89
CA HIS A 136 -7.81 -10.34 1.72
C HIS A 136 -7.95 -9.55 0.41
N GLU A 137 -7.91 -8.23 0.46
CA GLU A 137 -8.02 -7.37 -0.71
C GLU A 137 -6.71 -7.38 -1.50
N TYR A 138 -6.79 -7.53 -2.81
CA TYR A 138 -5.68 -7.35 -3.74
C TYR A 138 -6.12 -6.49 -4.90
N LEU A 139 -5.38 -5.41 -5.18
CA LEU A 139 -5.71 -4.46 -6.22
C LEU A 139 -4.46 -4.01 -6.99
N PRO A 140 -4.32 -4.40 -8.27
CA PRO A 140 -3.29 -3.84 -9.14
C PRO A 140 -3.74 -2.50 -9.71
N ILE A 141 -2.95 -1.46 -9.52
CA ILE A 141 -3.23 -0.09 -9.97
C ILE A 141 -2.06 0.44 -10.78
N GLN A 142 -2.33 0.96 -11.97
CA GLN A 142 -1.34 1.72 -12.74
C GLN A 142 -1.52 3.21 -12.47
N PHE A 143 -0.43 3.90 -12.18
CA PHE A 143 -0.44 5.34 -11.93
C PHE A 143 0.87 5.99 -12.35
N ARG A 144 0.81 7.28 -12.66
CA ARG A 144 2.00 8.10 -12.87
C ARG A 144 2.25 8.95 -11.63
N TYR A 145 3.39 8.70 -10.98
CA TYR A 145 3.79 9.48 -9.81
C TYR A 145 4.31 10.84 -10.23
N ARG A 146 3.60 11.90 -9.87
CA ARG A 146 3.95 13.27 -10.21
C ARG A 146 3.45 14.27 -9.18
N LYS A 147 4.07 15.42 -9.13
CA LYS A 147 3.66 16.51 -8.24
C LYS A 147 2.17 16.87 -8.43
N GLY A 148 1.46 16.99 -7.32
CA GLY A 148 0.03 17.28 -7.28
C GLY A 148 -0.88 16.14 -7.69
N MET A 149 -0.36 14.91 -7.82
CA MET A 149 -1.18 13.73 -8.07
C MET A 149 -2.08 13.46 -6.86
N SER A 150 -3.37 13.25 -7.13
CA SER A 150 -4.35 12.73 -6.18
C SER A 150 -5.31 11.81 -6.94
N LEU A 151 -5.34 10.55 -6.57
CA LEU A 151 -6.16 9.50 -7.19
C LEU A 151 -7.03 8.86 -6.11
N ARG A 152 -8.27 8.54 -6.45
CA ARG A 152 -9.24 7.88 -5.58
C ARG A 152 -9.80 6.65 -6.29
N PHE A 153 -9.87 5.54 -5.57
CA PHE A 153 -10.42 4.27 -6.03
C PHE A 153 -11.52 3.83 -5.07
N ASP A 154 -12.70 3.56 -5.63
CA ASP A 154 -13.80 2.91 -4.91
C ASP A 154 -13.54 1.39 -4.91
N LEU A 155 -13.45 0.80 -3.72
CA LEU A 155 -13.11 -0.61 -3.56
C LEU A 155 -14.35 -1.50 -3.41
N LYS A 156 -15.57 -0.95 -3.42
CA LYS A 156 -16.82 -1.75 -3.38
C LYS A 156 -16.88 -2.82 -4.46
N MET A 157 -16.25 -2.57 -5.63
CA MET A 157 -16.23 -3.52 -6.73
C MET A 157 -15.31 -4.73 -6.51
N TYR A 158 -14.42 -4.66 -5.53
CA TYR A 158 -13.39 -5.67 -5.25
C TYR A 158 -13.70 -6.52 -4.01
N GLU A 159 -14.72 -6.17 -3.22
CA GLU A 159 -15.16 -6.92 -2.03
C GLU A 159 -15.95 -8.22 -2.37
N LYS A 160 -16.06 -8.61 -3.63
CA LYS A 160 -16.93 -9.72 -4.07
C LYS A 160 -16.24 -11.09 -4.20
N TYR A 161 -15.09 -11.29 -3.57
CA TYR A 161 -14.43 -12.61 -3.66
C TYR A 161 -13.95 -13.12 -2.32
#